data_a7de1d1d409bf2f8d4ed7aa4d8fd5bd3
#
_entry.id   a7de1d1d409bf2f8d4ed7aa4d8fd5bd3
#
_cell.length_a   1.000
_cell.length_b   1.000
_cell.length_c   1.000
_cell.angle_alpha   90.00
_cell.angle_beta   90.00
_cell.angle_gamma   90.00
#
_symmetry.space_group_name_H-M   'P 1'
#
loop_
_entity.id
_entity.type
_entity.pdbx_description
1 polymer ?
#
loop_
_entity_poly.entity_id
_entity_poly.type
_entity_poly.pdbx_seq_one_letter_code
_entity_poly.pdbx_strand_id
1 'polypeptide(L)'
;MKSLYYNLASDGIKRHRRLYYPFIGTTVFFIVLINLCLSIRHDPDINNLYGMQVLNSLLGLGSVILTLIGFGTLYQNYNFIQKNKSDESGLFLILGMERKHLVRVFLNEILILFLKSIFIGTLISIVIYKLVLVIFLRLINSDINALEGGIFPLAKPLIITFVIFFALFVVLLIMQAIRSKFLSPIGFMKEAKAGEKPPRFP
;
A
#
# COMPACT_ATOMS: atom_id res chain seq x y z
N MET A 1 -10.36 16.44 -21.19
CA MET A 1 -9.60 16.92 -20.03
C MET A 1 -9.26 15.81 -19.00
N LYS A 2 -10.15 14.85 -18.68
CA LYS A 2 -9.82 13.74 -17.74
C LYS A 2 -8.66 12.84 -18.20
N SER A 3 -8.53 12.58 -19.51
CA SER A 3 -7.44 11.76 -20.06
C SER A 3 -6.05 12.42 -19.93
N LEU A 4 -5.97 13.75 -19.98
CA LEU A 4 -4.72 14.49 -19.89
C LEU A 4 -4.06 14.34 -18.50
N TYR A 5 -4.85 14.43 -17.39
CA TYR A 5 -4.33 14.25 -16.03
C TYR A 5 -3.90 12.82 -15.76
N TYR A 6 -4.61 11.84 -16.34
CA TYR A 6 -4.24 10.42 -16.24
C TYR A 6 -2.93 10.15 -17.00
N ASN A 7 -2.78 10.68 -18.21
CA ASN A 7 -1.56 10.53 -18.99
C ASN A 7 -0.37 11.20 -18.31
N LEU A 8 -0.53 12.41 -17.78
CA LEU A 8 0.51 13.10 -17.02
C LEU A 8 0.94 12.29 -15.76
N ALA A 9 -0.02 11.73 -15.02
CA ALA A 9 0.27 10.89 -13.87
C ALA A 9 0.99 9.59 -14.27
N SER A 10 0.54 8.93 -15.34
CA SER A 10 1.15 7.71 -15.86
C SER A 10 2.57 7.94 -16.37
N ASP A 11 2.79 9.03 -17.10
CA ASP A 11 4.12 9.38 -17.61
C ASP A 11 5.06 9.83 -16.50
N GLY A 12 4.57 10.55 -15.49
CA GLY A 12 5.30 10.86 -14.26
C GLY A 12 5.78 9.60 -13.54
N ILE A 13 4.91 8.60 -13.38
CA ILE A 13 5.26 7.29 -12.79
C ILE A 13 6.32 6.57 -13.62
N LYS A 14 6.20 6.57 -14.95
CA LYS A 14 7.17 5.93 -15.85
C LYS A 14 8.53 6.59 -15.78
N ARG A 15 8.57 7.93 -15.73
CA ARG A 15 9.80 8.73 -15.70
C ARG A 15 10.58 8.52 -14.40
N HIS A 16 9.86 8.44 -13.27
CA HIS A 16 10.47 8.28 -11.94
C HIS A 16 10.26 6.90 -11.35
N ARG A 17 10.31 5.83 -12.14
CA ARG A 17 10.06 4.44 -11.69
C ARG A 17 10.82 4.06 -10.42
N ARG A 18 12.08 4.49 -10.27
CA ARG A 18 12.92 4.18 -9.11
C ARG A 18 12.36 4.70 -7.78
N LEU A 19 11.57 5.78 -7.82
CA LEU A 19 10.92 6.34 -6.61
C LEU A 19 9.64 5.58 -6.23
N TYR A 20 8.94 4.99 -7.22
CA TYR A 20 7.65 4.33 -7.00
C TYR A 20 7.77 2.85 -6.69
N TYR A 21 8.84 2.17 -7.14
CA TYR A 21 9.04 0.75 -6.84
C TYR A 21 9.06 0.41 -5.34
N PRO A 22 9.77 1.16 -4.47
CA PRO A 22 9.74 0.91 -3.04
C PRO A 22 8.34 1.04 -2.45
N PHE A 23 7.55 2.02 -2.91
CA PHE A 23 6.17 2.20 -2.47
C PHE A 23 5.28 1.02 -2.86
N ILE A 24 5.34 0.58 -4.12
CA ILE A 24 4.57 -0.57 -4.60
C ILE A 24 5.02 -1.83 -3.86
N GLY A 25 6.33 -2.06 -3.72
CA GLY A 25 6.89 -3.23 -3.05
C GLY A 25 6.46 -3.33 -1.59
N THR A 26 6.55 -2.24 -0.83
CA THR A 26 6.10 -2.21 0.57
C THR A 26 4.59 -2.39 0.69
N THR A 27 3.79 -1.79 -0.20
CA THR A 27 2.34 -1.96 -0.21
C THR A 27 1.97 -3.42 -0.47
N VAL A 28 2.57 -4.03 -1.51
CA VAL A 28 2.36 -5.46 -1.84
C VAL A 28 2.75 -6.35 -0.67
N PHE A 29 3.90 -6.09 -0.04
CA PHE A 29 4.36 -6.85 1.12
C PHE A 29 3.35 -6.83 2.27
N PHE A 30 2.82 -5.67 2.65
CA PHE A 30 1.81 -5.58 3.70
C PHE A 30 0.47 -6.20 3.29
N ILE A 31 0.05 -6.08 2.01
CA ILE A 31 -1.14 -6.76 1.50
C ILE A 31 -1.02 -8.28 1.70
N VAL A 32 0.14 -8.85 1.31
CA VAL A 32 0.40 -10.28 1.42
C VAL A 32 0.39 -10.73 2.89
N LEU A 33 1.09 -10.03 3.77
CA LEU A 33 1.16 -10.39 5.20
C LEU A 33 -0.20 -10.32 5.90
N ILE A 34 -0.93 -9.23 5.70
CA ILE A 34 -2.24 -9.05 6.34
C ILE A 34 -3.24 -10.06 5.79
N ASN A 35 -3.24 -10.29 4.46
CA ASN A 35 -4.09 -11.29 3.85
C ASN A 35 -3.77 -12.71 4.36
N LEU A 36 -2.49 -13.05 4.52
CA LEU A 36 -2.07 -14.34 5.06
C LEU A 36 -2.57 -14.55 6.49
N CYS A 37 -2.39 -13.56 7.37
CA CYS A 37 -2.92 -13.63 8.74
C CYS A 37 -4.45 -13.81 8.77
N LEU A 38 -5.16 -13.07 7.93
CA LEU A 38 -6.62 -13.15 7.85
C LEU A 38 -7.09 -14.46 7.20
N SER A 39 -6.38 -14.99 6.21
CA SER A 39 -6.72 -16.24 5.55
C SER A 39 -6.57 -17.44 6.48
N ILE A 40 -5.47 -17.53 7.22
CA ILE A 40 -5.28 -18.59 8.23
C ILE A 40 -6.36 -18.50 9.31
N ARG A 41 -6.71 -17.30 9.74
CA ARG A 41 -7.74 -17.06 10.76
C ARG A 41 -9.13 -17.50 10.32
N HIS A 42 -9.49 -17.35 9.05
CA HIS A 42 -10.83 -17.65 8.52
C HIS A 42 -10.92 -19.00 7.85
N ASP A 43 -9.85 -19.78 7.86
CA ASP A 43 -9.85 -21.11 7.25
C ASP A 43 -10.60 -22.10 8.15
N PRO A 44 -11.68 -22.75 7.65
CA PRO A 44 -12.48 -23.69 8.43
C PRO A 44 -11.71 -24.96 8.78
N ASP A 45 -10.80 -25.42 7.92
CA ASP A 45 -10.05 -26.65 8.11
C ASP A 45 -9.03 -26.49 9.25
N ILE A 46 -8.47 -25.30 9.38
CA ILE A 46 -7.53 -24.95 10.44
C ILE A 46 -8.26 -24.70 11.76
N ASN A 47 -9.42 -24.05 11.72
CA ASN A 47 -10.16 -23.66 12.93
C ASN A 47 -10.67 -24.85 13.77
N ASN A 48 -10.83 -26.01 13.17
CA ASN A 48 -11.27 -27.24 13.84
C ASN A 48 -10.16 -27.94 14.62
N LEU A 49 -8.91 -27.50 14.52
CA LEU A 49 -7.77 -28.09 15.22
C LEU A 49 -7.69 -27.62 16.67
N TYR A 50 -7.21 -28.50 17.57
CA TYR A 50 -7.07 -28.21 18.99
C TYR A 50 -6.10 -27.04 19.23
N GLY A 51 -6.47 -26.09 20.08
CA GLY A 51 -5.62 -24.94 20.40
C GLY A 51 -5.71 -23.73 19.46
N MET A 52 -6.52 -23.80 18.39
CA MET A 52 -6.63 -22.73 17.41
C MET A 52 -7.25 -21.43 17.92
N GLN A 53 -7.97 -21.45 19.03
CA GLN A 53 -8.53 -20.21 19.61
C GLN A 53 -7.44 -19.19 19.98
N VAL A 54 -6.33 -19.67 20.56
CA VAL A 54 -5.19 -18.83 20.92
C VAL A 54 -4.50 -18.30 19.66
N LEU A 55 -4.27 -19.15 18.68
CA LEU A 55 -3.68 -18.75 17.39
C LEU A 55 -4.53 -17.70 16.68
N ASN A 56 -5.86 -17.88 16.63
CA ASN A 56 -6.78 -16.92 16.02
C ASN A 56 -6.74 -15.54 16.70
N SER A 57 -6.61 -15.51 18.03
CA SER A 57 -6.46 -14.26 18.77
C SER A 57 -5.15 -13.57 18.46
N LEU A 58 -4.04 -14.33 18.41
CA LEU A 58 -2.72 -13.82 18.04
C LEU A 58 -2.67 -13.30 16.60
N LEU A 59 -3.24 -14.04 15.64
CA LEU A 59 -3.33 -13.60 14.24
C LEU A 59 -4.20 -12.36 14.09
N GLY A 60 -5.28 -12.26 14.87
CA GLY A 60 -6.12 -11.07 14.94
C GLY A 60 -5.36 -9.83 15.40
N LEU A 61 -4.67 -9.92 16.53
CA LEU A 61 -3.82 -8.85 17.05
C LEU A 61 -2.68 -8.52 16.07
N GLY A 62 -2.03 -9.55 15.51
CA GLY A 62 -0.97 -9.40 14.52
C GLY A 62 -1.44 -8.62 13.28
N SER A 63 -2.62 -8.92 12.76
CA SER A 63 -3.18 -8.21 11.60
C SER A 63 -3.44 -6.73 11.88
N VAL A 64 -3.89 -6.38 13.09
CA VAL A 64 -4.08 -4.97 13.51
C VAL A 64 -2.72 -4.25 13.60
N ILE A 65 -1.74 -4.87 14.26
CA ILE A 65 -0.39 -4.29 14.40
C ILE A 65 0.24 -4.08 13.00
N LEU A 66 0.16 -5.10 12.13
CA LEU A 66 0.66 -5.00 10.74
C LEU A 66 -0.04 -3.88 9.96
N THR A 67 -1.33 -3.67 10.17
CA THR A 67 -2.08 -2.58 9.54
C THR A 67 -1.57 -1.21 10.00
N LEU A 68 -1.32 -1.03 11.30
CA LEU A 68 -0.79 0.22 11.84
C LEU A 68 0.64 0.52 11.35
N ILE A 69 1.53 -0.48 11.38
CA ILE A 69 2.90 -0.35 10.86
C ILE A 69 2.86 -0.09 9.35
N GLY A 70 2.00 -0.83 8.62
CA GLY A 70 1.80 -0.65 7.19
C GLY A 70 1.36 0.76 6.84
N PHE A 71 0.41 1.32 7.59
CA PHE A 71 0.00 2.71 7.40
C PHE A 71 1.16 3.69 7.58
N GLY A 72 1.93 3.56 8.68
CA GLY A 72 3.08 4.42 8.94
C GLY A 72 4.12 4.37 7.82
N THR A 73 4.47 3.16 7.36
CA THR A 73 5.46 2.98 6.28
C THR A 73 4.94 3.48 4.94
N LEU A 74 3.67 3.27 4.60
CA LEU A 74 3.07 3.80 3.37
C LEU A 74 3.04 5.32 3.38
N TYR A 75 2.69 5.93 4.52
CA TYR A 75 2.71 7.38 4.68
C TYR A 75 4.12 7.96 4.51
N GLN A 76 5.14 7.36 5.13
CA GLN A 76 6.53 7.79 4.99
C GLN A 76 7.02 7.67 3.55
N ASN A 77 6.79 6.53 2.89
CA ASN A 77 7.18 6.31 1.50
C ASN A 77 6.49 7.29 0.56
N TYR A 78 5.20 7.56 0.79
CA TYR A 78 4.48 8.53 -0.02
C TYR A 78 5.01 9.96 0.18
N ASN A 79 5.29 10.36 1.41
CA ASN A 79 5.92 11.66 1.70
C ASN A 79 7.29 11.80 1.05
N PHE A 80 8.08 10.71 1.02
CA PHE A 80 9.36 10.69 0.33
C PHE A 80 9.21 10.94 -1.18
N ILE A 81 8.24 10.29 -1.82
CA ILE A 81 7.92 10.51 -3.24
C ILE A 81 7.56 11.99 -3.47
N GLN A 82 6.66 12.53 -2.65
CA GLN A 82 6.20 13.91 -2.78
C GLN A 82 7.35 14.94 -2.60
N LYS A 83 8.24 14.68 -1.65
CA LYS A 83 9.41 15.53 -1.42
C LYS A 83 10.34 15.56 -2.63
N ASN A 84 10.62 14.40 -3.22
CA ASN A 84 11.48 14.32 -4.42
C ASN A 84 10.83 14.93 -5.68
N LYS A 85 9.50 15.08 -5.71
CA LYS A 85 8.76 15.72 -6.81
C LYS A 85 8.40 17.17 -6.54
N SER A 86 8.79 17.71 -5.40
CA SER A 86 8.42 19.09 -5.01
C SER A 86 8.98 20.13 -5.97
N ASP A 87 10.17 19.91 -6.54
CA ASP A 87 10.79 20.82 -7.51
C ASP A 87 10.01 20.87 -8.83
N GLU A 88 9.64 19.71 -9.37
CA GLU A 88 8.81 19.64 -10.58
C GLU A 88 7.44 20.28 -10.35
N SER A 89 6.85 20.03 -9.18
CA SER A 89 5.55 20.60 -8.78
C SER A 89 5.62 22.12 -8.63
N GLY A 90 6.71 22.64 -8.07
CA GLY A 90 6.99 24.06 -7.97
C GLY A 90 7.12 24.71 -9.36
N LEU A 91 7.81 24.05 -10.28
CA LEU A 91 7.98 24.52 -11.64
C LEU A 91 6.63 24.62 -12.38
N PHE A 92 5.76 23.62 -12.25
CA PHE A 92 4.41 23.63 -12.85
C PHE A 92 3.56 24.79 -12.32
N LEU A 93 3.68 25.14 -11.03
CA LEU A 93 2.97 26.27 -10.44
C LEU A 93 3.51 27.61 -10.96
N ILE A 94 4.83 27.76 -11.18
CA ILE A 94 5.45 28.95 -11.76
C ILE A 94 5.03 29.13 -13.22
N LEU A 95 4.90 28.04 -13.97
CA LEU A 95 4.41 28.03 -15.35
C LEU A 95 2.91 28.34 -15.49
N GLY A 96 2.21 28.62 -14.37
CA GLY A 96 0.82 29.05 -14.37
C GLY A 96 -0.21 27.93 -14.20
N MET A 97 0.22 26.70 -13.84
CA MET A 97 -0.72 25.63 -13.51
C MET A 97 -1.47 25.94 -12.22
N GLU A 98 -2.79 25.92 -12.23
CA GLU A 98 -3.59 26.07 -11.01
C GLU A 98 -3.35 24.90 -10.04
N ARG A 99 -3.30 25.20 -8.74
CA ARG A 99 -3.13 24.20 -7.66
C ARG A 99 -4.14 23.05 -7.75
N LYS A 100 -5.38 23.34 -8.17
CA LYS A 100 -6.43 22.32 -8.34
C LYS A 100 -6.06 21.25 -9.36
N HIS A 101 -5.35 21.64 -10.42
CA HIS A 101 -4.90 20.72 -11.45
C HIS A 101 -3.77 19.83 -10.96
N LEU A 102 -2.82 20.40 -10.21
CA LEU A 102 -1.71 19.65 -9.59
C LEU A 102 -2.24 18.61 -8.60
N VAL A 103 -3.20 18.97 -7.74
CA VAL A 103 -3.86 18.03 -6.82
C VAL A 103 -4.51 16.88 -7.57
N ARG A 104 -5.20 17.13 -8.68
CA ARG A 104 -5.82 16.06 -9.49
C ARG A 104 -4.78 15.11 -10.09
N VAL A 105 -3.62 15.61 -10.49
CA VAL A 105 -2.52 14.74 -10.96
C VAL A 105 -2.05 13.83 -9.85
N PHE A 106 -1.81 14.35 -8.63
CA PHE A 106 -1.41 13.55 -7.47
C PHE A 106 -2.47 12.52 -7.06
N LEU A 107 -3.77 12.88 -7.09
CA LEU A 107 -4.85 11.96 -6.80
C LEU A 107 -4.88 10.78 -7.79
N ASN A 108 -4.74 11.08 -9.10
CA ASN A 108 -4.66 10.04 -10.12
C ASN A 108 -3.42 9.15 -9.96
N GLU A 109 -2.29 9.73 -9.57
CA GLU A 109 -1.04 9.02 -9.30
C GLU A 109 -1.20 8.00 -8.16
N ILE A 110 -1.76 8.43 -7.01
CA ILE A 110 -2.05 7.54 -5.89
C ILE A 110 -3.02 6.44 -6.31
N LEU A 111 -4.06 6.76 -7.08
CA LEU A 111 -5.05 5.80 -7.54
C LEU A 111 -4.43 4.73 -8.45
N ILE A 112 -3.53 5.12 -9.36
CA ILE A 112 -2.81 4.17 -10.22
C ILE A 112 -1.90 3.25 -9.37
N LEU A 113 -1.19 3.81 -8.39
CA LEU A 113 -0.34 3.04 -7.48
C LEU A 113 -1.16 2.05 -6.65
N PHE A 114 -2.30 2.48 -6.13
CA PHE A 114 -3.23 1.65 -5.38
C PHE A 114 -3.72 0.46 -6.21
N LEU A 115 -4.25 0.71 -7.41
CA LEU A 115 -4.76 -0.35 -8.28
C LEU A 115 -3.67 -1.36 -8.66
N LYS A 116 -2.46 -0.89 -8.98
CA LYS A 116 -1.33 -1.77 -9.30
C LYS A 116 -0.93 -2.61 -8.08
N SER A 117 -0.80 -1.98 -6.91
CA SER A 117 -0.38 -2.68 -5.69
C SER A 117 -1.42 -3.71 -5.24
N ILE A 118 -2.71 -3.40 -5.30
CA ILE A 118 -3.77 -4.36 -4.96
C ILE A 118 -3.75 -5.53 -5.94
N PHE A 119 -3.70 -5.27 -7.24
CA PHE A 119 -3.70 -6.34 -8.23
C PHE A 119 -2.53 -7.31 -8.04
N ILE A 120 -1.30 -6.78 -7.93
CA ILE A 120 -0.09 -7.58 -7.72
C ILE A 120 -0.13 -8.27 -6.35
N GLY A 121 -0.48 -7.53 -5.29
CA GLY A 121 -0.54 -8.05 -3.94
C GLY A 121 -1.55 -9.18 -3.76
N THR A 122 -2.73 -9.06 -4.37
CA THR A 122 -3.76 -10.09 -4.35
C THR A 122 -3.30 -11.37 -5.05
N LEU A 123 -2.69 -11.27 -6.23
CA LEU A 123 -2.16 -12.43 -6.96
C LEU A 123 -1.08 -13.16 -6.14
N ILE A 124 -0.12 -12.41 -5.60
CA ILE A 124 0.97 -12.98 -4.81
C ILE A 124 0.42 -13.59 -3.50
N SER A 125 -0.55 -12.95 -2.85
CA SER A 125 -1.10 -13.44 -1.59
C SER A 125 -1.83 -14.76 -1.73
N ILE A 126 -2.54 -15.00 -2.84
CA ILE A 126 -3.20 -16.28 -3.13
C ILE A 126 -2.17 -17.41 -3.25
N VAL A 127 -1.07 -17.15 -3.97
CA VAL A 127 0.00 -18.15 -4.15
C VAL A 127 0.68 -18.47 -2.82
N ILE A 128 1.06 -17.43 -2.06
CA ILE A 128 1.75 -17.59 -0.77
C ILE A 128 0.85 -18.29 0.24
N TYR A 129 -0.44 -17.95 0.31
CA TYR A 129 -1.39 -18.60 1.21
C TYR A 129 -1.46 -20.12 0.93
N LYS A 130 -1.63 -20.52 -0.33
CA LYS A 130 -1.67 -21.94 -0.71
C LYS A 130 -0.37 -22.67 -0.33
N LEU A 131 0.78 -22.06 -0.52
CA LEU A 131 2.06 -22.62 -0.11
C LEU A 131 2.14 -22.82 1.41
N VAL A 132 1.79 -21.79 2.18
CA VAL A 132 1.80 -21.85 3.64
C VAL A 132 0.83 -22.91 4.15
N LEU A 133 -0.37 -23.01 3.58
CA LEU A 133 -1.37 -23.99 3.95
C LEU A 133 -0.86 -25.43 3.73
N VAL A 134 -0.26 -25.74 2.57
CA VAL A 134 0.32 -27.06 2.29
C VAL A 134 1.43 -27.39 3.28
N ILE A 135 2.33 -26.45 3.60
CA ILE A 135 3.40 -26.67 4.57
C ILE A 135 2.82 -26.93 5.96
N PHE A 136 1.83 -26.12 6.38
CA PHE A 136 1.19 -26.23 7.69
C PHE A 136 0.50 -27.60 7.88
N LEU A 137 -0.27 -28.05 6.90
CA LEU A 137 -0.97 -29.34 6.95
C LEU A 137 0.01 -30.52 6.95
N ARG A 138 1.11 -30.44 6.20
CA ARG A 138 2.18 -31.46 6.24
C ARG A 138 2.84 -31.56 7.61
N LEU A 139 3.08 -30.44 8.29
CA LEU A 139 3.70 -30.42 9.61
C LEU A 139 2.79 -31.04 10.68
N ILE A 140 1.48 -30.94 10.55
CA ILE A 140 0.49 -31.51 11.48
C ILE A 140 0.17 -32.98 11.15
N ASN A 141 0.72 -33.52 10.07
CA ASN A 141 0.49 -34.90 9.62
C ASN A 141 -1.00 -35.18 9.38
N SER A 142 -1.77 -34.21 8.92
CA SER A 142 -3.19 -34.36 8.60
C SER A 142 -3.35 -34.80 7.14
N ASP A 143 -4.17 -35.85 6.92
CA ASP A 143 -4.49 -36.35 5.59
C ASP A 143 -5.46 -35.50 4.78
N ILE A 144 -5.60 -34.21 5.17
CA ILE A 144 -6.49 -33.28 4.49
C ILE A 144 -5.88 -32.91 3.13
N ASN A 145 -6.63 -33.14 2.05
CA ASN A 145 -6.25 -32.73 0.71
C ASN A 145 -6.32 -31.20 0.57
N ALA A 146 -5.26 -30.50 0.99
CA ALA A 146 -5.14 -29.04 0.99
C ALA A 146 -5.36 -28.40 -0.40
N LEU A 147 -5.31 -29.20 -1.47
CA LEU A 147 -5.53 -28.76 -2.84
C LEU A 147 -7.01 -28.81 -3.27
N GLU A 148 -7.85 -29.60 -2.58
CA GLU A 148 -9.27 -29.71 -2.90
C GLU A 148 -10.11 -28.57 -2.32
N GLY A 149 -9.64 -27.90 -1.29
CA GLY A 149 -10.23 -26.65 -0.78
C GLY A 149 -10.18 -25.57 -1.86
N GLY A 150 -11.33 -25.27 -2.49
CA GLY A 150 -11.45 -24.27 -3.56
C GLY A 150 -10.94 -22.87 -3.16
N ILE A 151 -11.19 -21.89 -4.02
CA ILE A 151 -10.83 -20.47 -3.77
C ILE A 151 -11.83 -19.82 -2.78
N PHE A 152 -12.94 -20.49 -2.45
CA PHE A 152 -14.02 -19.94 -1.62
C PHE A 152 -13.61 -19.50 -0.20
N PRO A 153 -12.76 -20.22 0.55
CA PRO A 153 -12.34 -19.74 1.87
C PRO A 153 -11.51 -18.45 1.83
N LEU A 154 -10.90 -18.14 0.69
CA LEU A 154 -10.10 -16.91 0.49
C LEU A 154 -10.95 -15.67 0.23
N ALA A 155 -12.23 -15.80 -0.15
CA ALA A 155 -13.04 -14.65 -0.55
C ALA A 155 -13.22 -13.63 0.60
N LYS A 156 -13.53 -14.10 1.82
CA LYS A 156 -13.69 -13.22 2.99
C LYS A 156 -12.40 -12.47 3.36
N PRO A 157 -11.25 -13.14 3.57
CA PRO A 157 -9.99 -12.46 3.86
C PRO A 157 -9.57 -11.48 2.77
N LEU A 158 -9.76 -11.80 1.50
CA LEU A 158 -9.45 -10.89 0.39
C LEU A 158 -10.31 -9.63 0.43
N ILE A 159 -11.62 -9.75 0.68
CA ILE A 159 -12.52 -8.59 0.80
C ILE A 159 -12.11 -7.73 1.99
N ILE A 160 -11.82 -8.33 3.15
CA ILE A 160 -11.40 -7.59 4.34
C ILE A 160 -10.09 -6.84 4.07
N THR A 161 -9.09 -7.51 3.47
CA THR A 161 -7.81 -6.90 3.10
C THR A 161 -8.03 -5.74 2.12
N PHE A 162 -8.88 -5.92 1.11
CA PHE A 162 -9.24 -4.87 0.16
C PHE A 162 -9.84 -3.65 0.87
N VAL A 163 -10.80 -3.85 1.79
CA VAL A 163 -11.44 -2.77 2.55
C VAL A 163 -10.44 -2.03 3.43
N ILE A 164 -9.54 -2.76 4.11
CA ILE A 164 -8.47 -2.17 4.94
C ILE A 164 -7.58 -1.26 4.07
N PHE A 165 -7.05 -1.78 2.96
CA PHE A 165 -6.17 -1.00 2.10
C PHE A 165 -6.90 0.13 1.39
N PHE A 166 -8.16 -0.05 1.01
CA PHE A 166 -8.97 1.04 0.48
C PHE A 166 -9.13 2.17 1.49
N ALA A 167 -9.43 1.85 2.74
CA ALA A 167 -9.52 2.85 3.82
C ALA A 167 -8.16 3.57 4.04
N LEU A 168 -7.05 2.83 4.07
CA LEU A 168 -5.71 3.43 4.20
C LEU A 168 -5.39 4.39 3.05
N PHE A 169 -5.72 4.02 1.81
CA PHE A 169 -5.53 4.89 0.66
C PHE A 169 -6.42 6.12 0.69
N VAL A 170 -7.67 5.99 1.12
CA VAL A 170 -8.58 7.14 1.30
C VAL A 170 -8.00 8.12 2.33
N VAL A 171 -7.44 7.62 3.44
CA VAL A 171 -6.77 8.46 4.44
C VAL A 171 -5.56 9.17 3.83
N LEU A 172 -4.72 8.47 3.05
CA LEU A 172 -3.60 9.09 2.35
C LEU A 172 -4.06 10.18 1.36
N LEU A 173 -5.15 9.95 0.61
CA LEU A 173 -5.74 10.95 -0.29
C LEU A 173 -6.20 12.19 0.46
N ILE A 174 -6.88 12.02 1.58
CA ILE A 174 -7.36 13.13 2.43
C ILE A 174 -6.16 13.92 2.97
N MET A 175 -5.16 13.25 3.53
CA MET A 175 -3.95 13.90 4.04
C MET A 175 -3.24 14.72 2.95
N GLN A 176 -3.14 14.15 1.74
CA GLN A 176 -2.55 14.85 0.60
C GLN A 176 -3.37 16.06 0.15
N ALA A 177 -4.70 15.93 0.11
CA ALA A 177 -5.59 17.03 -0.24
C ALA A 177 -5.51 18.19 0.77
N ILE A 178 -5.36 17.87 2.06
CA ILE A 178 -5.17 18.86 3.13
C ILE A 178 -3.81 19.54 2.97
N ARG A 179 -2.71 18.74 2.84
CA ARG A 179 -1.36 19.28 2.70
C ARG A 179 -1.23 20.24 1.50
N SER A 180 -1.80 19.88 0.35
CA SER A 180 -1.74 20.70 -0.86
C SER A 180 -2.47 22.04 -0.75
N LYS A 181 -3.44 22.18 0.18
CA LYS A 181 -4.10 23.47 0.47
C LYS A 181 -3.21 24.43 1.24
N PHE A 182 -2.36 23.92 2.14
CA PHE A 182 -1.53 24.74 3.04
C PHE A 182 -0.16 25.09 2.45
N LEU A 183 0.36 24.35 1.46
CA LEU A 183 1.66 24.63 0.87
C LEU A 183 1.57 25.77 -0.16
N SER A 184 2.35 26.84 0.09
CA SER A 184 2.58 27.91 -0.90
C SER A 184 3.56 27.44 -1.99
N PRO A 185 3.57 28.02 -3.22
CA PRO A 185 4.55 27.69 -4.26
C PRO A 185 6.00 27.78 -3.78
N ILE A 186 6.30 28.77 -2.96
CA ILE A 186 7.61 28.97 -2.32
C ILE A 186 7.88 27.88 -1.26
N GLY A 187 6.84 27.35 -0.60
CA GLY A 187 6.93 26.27 0.38
C GLY A 187 7.39 24.95 -0.27
N PHE A 188 6.90 24.63 -1.47
CA PHE A 188 7.36 23.46 -2.22
C PHE A 188 8.85 23.51 -2.55
N MET A 189 9.35 24.67 -2.98
CA MET A 189 10.79 24.85 -3.26
C MET A 189 11.66 24.85 -2.00
N LYS A 190 11.17 25.32 -0.86
CA LYS A 190 11.88 25.26 0.42
C LYS A 190 11.94 23.84 1.00
N GLU A 191 10.89 23.02 0.84
CA GLU A 191 10.90 21.62 1.27
C GLU A 191 11.93 20.79 0.50
N ALA A 192 12.11 21.03 -0.79
CA ALA A 192 13.14 20.38 -1.59
C ALA A 192 14.56 20.69 -1.05
N LYS A 193 14.84 21.95 -0.76
CA LYS A 193 16.15 22.40 -0.23
C LYS A 193 16.40 22.04 1.25
N ALA A 194 15.35 21.78 2.05
CA ALA A 194 15.51 21.41 3.45
C ALA A 194 16.15 20.04 3.67
N GLY A 195 16.28 19.21 2.62
CA GLY A 195 17.02 17.95 2.63
C GLY A 195 18.53 18.08 2.43
N GLU A 196 18.99 19.21 1.93
CA GLU A 196 20.40 19.52 1.64
C GLU A 196 21.00 20.48 2.67
N LYS A 197 20.85 20.19 3.97
CA LYS A 197 21.71 20.88 4.94
C LYS A 197 23.14 20.34 4.76
N PRO A 198 24.11 21.18 4.34
CA PRO A 198 25.50 20.73 4.32
C PRO A 198 25.89 20.30 5.75
N PRO A 199 26.70 19.25 5.90
CA PRO A 199 27.19 18.86 7.22
C PRO A 199 27.91 20.07 7.82
N ARG A 200 27.48 20.54 9.00
CA ARG A 200 28.23 21.49 9.80
C ARG A 200 29.48 20.75 10.28
N PHE A 201 30.57 20.91 9.57
CA PHE A 201 31.87 20.58 10.15
C PHE A 201 32.16 21.58 11.25
N PRO A 202 32.65 21.09 12.42
CA PRO A 202 33.13 21.94 13.50
C PRO A 202 34.38 22.71 13.11
#